data_05da80a24f848ec185937361a5ae2ce4
#
_entry.id   05da80a24f848ec185937361a5ae2ce4
#
_cell.length_a   1.000
_cell.length_b   1.000
_cell.length_c   1.000
_cell.angle_alpha   90.00
_cell.angle_beta   90.00
_cell.angle_gamma   90.00
#
_symmetry.space_group_name_H-M   'P 1'
#
loop_
_entity.id
_entity.type
_entity.pdbx_description
1 polymer ?
#
loop_
_entity_poly.entity_id
_entity_poly.type
_entity_poly.pdbx_seq_one_letter_code
_entity_poly.pdbx_strand_id
1 'polypeptide(L)'
;MLAAADRLAPTSTSPLRPAVMRLAVVLLYTAGLRRGELLRLTLADVDPRHGILHIRASKFRKSRIVPLSPDASRELKSYLKRRLLPPLSRSADSPLLCNSKGRMRGYTGAGLREGIQVLFRAANVCGTDGRTPRVHDFRHSFAVGSLLRWYQQGADVQSNLPKLAMYMGHVSIVSTAYYLRWFPQLAAAASHRLETHFGHLITGGAA
;
A
#
# COMPACT_ATOMS: atom_id res chain seq x y z
N MET A 1 -13.57 -2.38 1.33
CA MET A 1 -12.66 -2.48 2.50
C MET A 1 -12.68 -1.26 3.41
N LEU A 2 -12.57 -0.02 2.94
CA LEU A 2 -12.59 1.16 3.84
C LEU A 2 -13.90 1.27 4.62
N ALA A 3 -15.04 1.12 3.97
CA ALA A 3 -16.34 1.09 4.65
C ALA A 3 -16.47 -0.11 5.64
N ALA A 4 -15.83 -1.23 5.36
CA ALA A 4 -15.76 -2.35 6.30
C ALA A 4 -14.89 -2.02 7.53
N ALA A 5 -13.78 -1.28 7.32
CA ALA A 5 -12.94 -0.82 8.44
C ALA A 5 -13.69 0.14 9.37
N ASP A 6 -14.51 1.03 8.82
CA ASP A 6 -15.31 1.98 9.61
C ASP A 6 -16.38 1.26 10.48
N ARG A 7 -16.85 0.10 10.02
CA ARG A 7 -17.83 -0.72 10.76
C ARG A 7 -17.22 -1.68 11.79
N LEU A 8 -15.88 -1.76 11.87
CA LEU A 8 -15.24 -2.58 12.91
C LEU A 8 -15.58 -2.05 14.30
N ALA A 9 -15.96 -2.95 15.20
CA ALA A 9 -16.15 -2.58 16.59
C ALA A 9 -14.80 -2.27 17.26
N PRO A 10 -14.68 -1.16 18.01
CA PRO A 10 -13.59 -0.97 18.95
C PRO A 10 -13.56 -2.11 19.98
N THR A 11 -12.40 -2.39 20.54
CA THR A 11 -12.27 -3.32 21.67
C THR A 11 -11.65 -2.59 22.85
N SER A 12 -11.83 -3.12 24.07
CA SER A 12 -11.20 -2.56 25.27
C SER A 12 -9.70 -2.41 25.16
N THR A 13 -9.05 -3.28 24.40
CA THR A 13 -7.61 -3.26 24.16
C THR A 13 -7.18 -2.49 22.92
N SER A 14 -8.12 -2.13 22.04
CA SER A 14 -7.86 -1.42 20.79
C SER A 14 -9.03 -0.47 20.44
N PRO A 15 -9.18 0.64 21.18
CA PRO A 15 -10.26 1.60 20.93
C PRO A 15 -10.14 2.30 19.57
N LEU A 16 -8.92 2.41 19.02
CA LEU A 16 -8.68 2.96 17.70
C LEU A 16 -8.72 1.91 16.57
N ARG A 17 -9.15 0.68 16.84
CA ARG A 17 -9.14 -0.43 15.88
C ARG A 17 -9.70 -0.07 14.50
N PRO A 18 -10.88 0.59 14.37
CA PRO A 18 -11.40 1.00 13.07
C PRO A 18 -10.43 1.92 12.33
N ALA A 19 -9.96 2.97 13.00
CA ALA A 19 -9.06 3.96 12.40
C ALA A 19 -7.69 3.38 12.06
N VAL A 20 -7.15 2.51 12.92
CA VAL A 20 -5.89 1.78 12.67
C VAL A 20 -6.01 0.88 11.44
N MET A 21 -7.06 0.08 11.34
CA MET A 21 -7.26 -0.83 10.21
C MET A 21 -7.52 -0.07 8.92
N ARG A 22 -8.28 1.02 8.98
CA ARG A 22 -8.51 1.91 7.84
C ARG A 22 -7.20 2.50 7.32
N LEU A 23 -6.38 3.12 8.19
CA LEU A 23 -5.08 3.66 7.80
C LEU A 23 -4.13 2.57 7.29
N ALA A 24 -4.11 1.40 7.92
CA ALA A 24 -3.28 0.28 7.48
C ALA A 24 -3.61 -0.14 6.04
N VAL A 25 -4.90 -0.29 5.71
CA VAL A 25 -5.34 -0.60 4.33
C VAL A 25 -4.89 0.48 3.36
N VAL A 26 -5.11 1.76 3.71
CA VAL A 26 -4.70 2.88 2.85
C VAL A 26 -3.20 2.84 2.58
N LEU A 27 -2.37 2.78 3.61
CA LEU A 27 -0.90 2.82 3.43
C LEU A 27 -0.36 1.57 2.73
N LEU A 28 -0.91 0.40 3.01
CA LEU A 28 -0.50 -0.83 2.31
C LEU A 28 -0.85 -0.78 0.82
N TYR A 29 -2.04 -0.28 0.48
CA TYR A 29 -2.55 -0.26 -0.89
C TYR A 29 -1.99 0.90 -1.71
N THR A 30 -1.94 2.13 -1.14
CA THR A 30 -1.59 3.34 -1.91
C THR A 30 -0.11 3.71 -1.86
N ALA A 31 0.62 3.23 -0.85
CA ALA A 31 2.06 3.47 -0.70
C ALA A 31 2.89 2.18 -0.85
N GLY A 32 2.26 1.04 -1.07
CA GLY A 32 2.93 -0.24 -1.31
C GLY A 32 3.89 -0.68 -0.20
N LEU A 33 3.64 -0.28 1.06
CA LEU A 33 4.51 -0.60 2.19
C LEU A 33 4.57 -2.11 2.44
N ARG A 34 5.73 -2.60 2.90
CA ARG A 34 5.80 -3.94 3.48
C ARG A 34 5.10 -3.94 4.84
N ARG A 35 4.45 -5.06 5.19
CA ARG A 35 3.81 -5.22 6.51
C ARG A 35 4.74 -4.84 7.66
N GLY A 36 5.99 -5.31 7.62
CA GLY A 36 6.95 -5.01 8.68
C GLY A 36 7.41 -3.54 8.70
N GLU A 37 7.42 -2.85 7.57
CA GLU A 37 7.69 -1.41 7.49
C GLU A 37 6.57 -0.64 8.18
N LEU A 38 5.31 -0.92 7.80
CA LEU A 38 4.13 -0.29 8.37
C LEU A 38 4.07 -0.46 9.90
N LEU A 39 4.35 -1.67 10.41
CA LEU A 39 4.31 -1.97 11.84
C LEU A 39 5.43 -1.29 12.66
N ARG A 40 6.54 -0.96 12.02
CA ARG A 40 7.67 -0.26 12.68
C ARG A 40 7.57 1.26 12.64
N LEU A 41 6.62 1.83 11.89
CA LEU A 41 6.43 3.27 11.86
C LEU A 41 6.14 3.81 13.26
N THR A 42 6.86 4.87 13.61
CA THR A 42 6.65 5.68 14.80
C THR A 42 6.05 7.05 14.42
N LEU A 43 5.69 7.86 15.39
CA LEU A 43 5.25 9.23 15.14
C LEU A 43 6.38 10.10 14.55
N ALA A 44 7.65 9.83 14.91
CA ALA A 44 8.81 10.52 14.34
C ALA A 44 9.03 10.22 12.84
N ASP A 45 8.47 9.13 12.34
CA ASP A 45 8.61 8.74 10.94
C ASP A 45 7.59 9.40 10.01
N VAL A 46 6.70 10.22 10.57
CA VAL A 46 5.58 10.81 9.84
C VAL A 46 5.75 12.32 9.74
N ASP A 47 5.83 12.83 8.52
CA ASP A 47 5.70 14.26 8.23
C ASP A 47 4.32 14.54 7.61
N PRO A 48 3.32 14.90 8.43
CA PRO A 48 1.97 15.14 7.93
C PRO A 48 1.84 16.48 7.16
N ARG A 49 2.80 17.41 7.30
CA ARG A 49 2.79 18.68 6.56
C ARG A 49 3.12 18.44 5.09
N HIS A 50 4.17 17.71 4.83
CA HIS A 50 4.63 17.40 3.48
C HIS A 50 4.03 16.10 2.91
N GLY A 51 3.26 15.32 3.70
CA GLY A 51 2.69 14.05 3.26
C GLY A 51 3.76 12.98 3.02
N ILE A 52 4.72 12.86 3.92
CA ILE A 52 5.90 12.01 3.77
C ILE A 52 5.96 10.98 4.91
N LEU A 53 6.39 9.76 4.56
CA LEU A 53 6.80 8.74 5.51
C LEU A 53 8.29 8.44 5.36
N HIS A 54 8.99 8.39 6.49
CA HIS A 54 10.38 7.98 6.57
C HIS A 54 10.45 6.48 6.91
N ILE A 55 10.78 5.65 5.93
CA ILE A 55 10.95 4.22 6.16
C ILE A 55 12.39 3.96 6.55
N ARG A 56 12.62 3.66 7.85
CA ARG A 56 13.95 3.42 8.38
C ARG A 56 14.28 1.93 8.41
N ALA A 57 15.54 1.59 8.15
CA ALA A 57 16.11 0.25 8.31
C ALA A 57 15.19 -0.87 7.77
N SER A 58 14.72 -0.73 6.54
CA SER A 58 13.92 -1.76 5.86
C SER A 58 14.78 -3.00 5.58
N LYS A 59 14.30 -3.96 4.80
CA LYS A 59 15.07 -5.13 4.37
C LYS A 59 16.43 -4.67 3.80
N PHE A 60 17.53 -5.25 4.28
CA PHE A 60 18.92 -4.85 3.99
C PHE A 60 19.34 -3.47 4.57
N ARG A 61 18.75 -3.03 5.69
CA ARG A 61 19.07 -1.78 6.39
C ARG A 61 18.98 -0.51 5.53
N LYS A 62 18.26 -0.56 4.40
CA LYS A 62 18.06 0.62 3.55
C LYS A 62 16.92 1.47 4.08
N SER A 63 17.14 2.77 4.16
CA SER A 63 16.10 3.77 4.48
C SER A 63 15.63 4.44 3.18
N ARG A 64 14.40 4.92 3.16
CA ARG A 64 13.86 5.68 2.05
C ARG A 64 12.72 6.60 2.49
N ILE A 65 12.49 7.61 1.69
CA ILE A 65 11.35 8.51 1.80
C ILE A 65 10.21 7.95 0.91
N VAL A 66 9.00 7.96 1.44
CA VAL A 66 7.79 7.54 0.73
C VAL A 66 6.81 8.72 0.72
N PRO A 67 6.71 9.48 -0.37
CA PRO A 67 5.68 10.49 -0.53
C PRO A 67 4.31 9.83 -0.65
N LEU A 68 3.32 10.40 0.02
CA LEU A 68 1.95 9.95 0.01
C LEU A 68 1.12 10.72 -1.01
N SER A 69 0.15 10.06 -1.63
CA SER A 69 -0.87 10.77 -2.41
C SER A 69 -1.68 11.72 -1.53
N PRO A 70 -2.34 12.75 -2.13
CA PRO A 70 -3.21 13.66 -1.38
C PRO A 70 -4.26 12.94 -0.53
N ASP A 71 -4.85 11.86 -1.06
CA ASP A 71 -5.86 11.07 -0.36
C ASP A 71 -5.28 10.30 0.83
N ALA A 72 -4.13 9.64 0.64
CA ALA A 72 -3.44 8.95 1.72
C ALA A 72 -2.98 9.93 2.81
N SER A 73 -2.55 11.14 2.43
CA SER A 73 -2.19 12.20 3.37
C SER A 73 -3.41 12.69 4.17
N ARG A 74 -4.58 12.81 3.54
CA ARG A 74 -5.83 13.16 4.25
C ARG A 74 -6.21 12.09 5.27
N GLU A 75 -6.15 10.82 4.89
CA GLU A 75 -6.43 9.69 5.79
C GLU A 75 -5.44 9.65 6.96
N LEU A 76 -4.16 9.86 6.70
CA LEU A 76 -3.13 9.94 7.75
C LEU A 76 -3.41 11.09 8.73
N LYS A 77 -3.72 12.28 8.22
CA LYS A 77 -4.08 13.45 9.06
C LYS A 77 -5.34 13.19 9.89
N SER A 78 -6.36 12.57 9.30
CA SER A 78 -7.59 12.18 10.00
C SER A 78 -7.31 11.18 11.12
N TYR A 79 -6.47 10.19 10.86
CA TYR A 79 -6.03 9.24 11.86
C TYR A 79 -5.26 9.91 13.01
N LEU A 80 -4.30 10.79 12.68
CA LEU A 80 -3.48 11.48 13.67
C LEU A 80 -4.28 12.35 14.63
N LYS A 81 -5.39 12.95 14.17
CA LYS A 81 -6.31 13.70 15.05
C LYS A 81 -6.83 12.84 16.20
N ARG A 82 -7.11 11.55 15.97
CA ARG A 82 -7.56 10.59 16.99
C ARG A 82 -6.38 9.99 17.77
N ARG A 83 -5.29 9.65 17.05
CA ARG A 83 -4.10 9.01 17.61
C ARG A 83 -3.39 9.89 18.63
N LEU A 84 -3.45 11.20 18.49
CA LEU A 84 -2.78 12.16 19.37
C LEU A 84 -3.67 12.64 20.54
N LEU A 85 -4.87 12.08 20.71
CA LEU A 85 -5.72 12.37 21.86
C LEU A 85 -5.23 11.61 23.12
N PRO A 86 -5.36 12.23 24.32
CA PRO A 86 -5.16 11.51 25.57
C PRO A 86 -6.10 10.29 25.69
N PRO A 87 -5.72 9.25 26.38
CA PRO A 87 -4.49 9.05 27.16
C PRO A 87 -3.31 8.49 26.32
N LEU A 88 -3.38 8.53 25.00
CA LEU A 88 -2.34 7.97 24.14
C LEU A 88 -1.08 8.85 24.15
N SER A 89 0.10 8.20 24.23
CA SER A 89 1.37 8.91 24.22
C SER A 89 1.63 9.62 22.90
N ARG A 90 2.17 10.82 22.98
CA ARG A 90 2.60 11.66 21.87
C ARG A 90 4.11 11.62 21.64
N SER A 91 4.83 10.78 22.40
CA SER A 91 6.28 10.63 22.22
C SER A 91 6.60 10.28 20.77
N ALA A 92 7.67 10.87 20.24
CA ALA A 92 8.14 10.66 18.89
C ALA A 92 8.38 9.17 18.55
N ASP A 93 8.86 8.41 19.51
CA ASP A 93 9.15 6.97 19.36
C ASP A 93 7.93 6.08 19.52
N SER A 94 6.76 6.67 19.82
CA SER A 94 5.53 5.89 19.96
C SER A 94 5.10 5.30 18.64
N PRO A 95 4.62 4.03 18.64
CA PRO A 95 4.13 3.39 17.41
C PRO A 95 3.04 4.21 16.74
N LEU A 96 3.11 4.36 15.41
CA LEU A 96 2.04 4.98 14.64
C LEU A 96 0.75 4.17 14.80
N LEU A 97 0.79 2.87 14.49
CA LEU A 97 -0.32 1.94 14.68
C LEU A 97 -0.22 1.32 16.06
N CYS A 98 -1.05 1.76 16.98
CA CYS A 98 -0.99 1.30 18.37
C CYS A 98 -2.32 0.72 18.87
N ASN A 99 -2.21 -0.11 19.90
CA ASN A 99 -3.30 -0.49 20.78
C ASN A 99 -3.06 0.13 22.19
N SER A 100 -4.08 0.17 23.02
CA SER A 100 -4.06 0.85 24.33
C SER A 100 -3.95 -0.10 25.51
N LYS A 101 -3.59 -1.36 25.32
CA LYS A 101 -3.54 -2.33 26.41
C LYS A 101 -2.43 -2.00 27.41
N GLY A 102 -2.78 -1.39 28.55
CA GLY A 102 -1.97 -1.10 29.73
C GLY A 102 -0.75 -0.19 29.52
N ARG A 103 0.11 -0.55 28.62
CA ARG A 103 1.18 0.30 28.03
C ARG A 103 0.94 0.32 26.54
N MET A 104 1.01 1.50 25.94
CA MET A 104 0.81 1.65 24.51
C MET A 104 1.79 0.77 23.74
N ARG A 105 1.25 -0.20 23.00
CA ARG A 105 2.05 -1.13 22.18
C ARG A 105 1.69 -0.99 20.72
N GLY A 106 2.68 -1.18 19.86
CA GLY A 106 2.46 -1.32 18.42
C GLY A 106 1.61 -2.57 18.11
N TYR A 107 0.91 -2.53 17.00
CA TYR A 107 0.23 -3.71 16.48
C TYR A 107 1.26 -4.79 16.13
N THR A 108 0.92 -6.04 16.46
CA THR A 108 1.73 -7.21 16.07
C THR A 108 1.43 -7.62 14.63
N GLY A 109 2.35 -8.36 14.02
CA GLY A 109 2.11 -8.93 12.68
C GLY A 109 0.92 -9.87 12.62
N ALA A 110 0.62 -10.58 13.71
CA ALA A 110 -0.55 -11.45 13.82
C ALA A 110 -1.84 -10.61 13.93
N GLY A 111 -1.88 -9.62 14.82
CA GLY A 111 -3.06 -8.78 15.02
C GLY A 111 -3.42 -7.96 13.77
N LEU A 112 -2.42 -7.43 13.06
CA LEU A 112 -2.67 -6.75 11.79
C LEU A 112 -3.21 -7.72 10.74
N ARG A 113 -2.62 -8.91 10.61
CA ARG A 113 -3.08 -9.93 9.67
C ARG A 113 -4.53 -10.33 9.93
N GLU A 114 -4.86 -10.62 11.19
CA GLU A 114 -6.22 -10.98 11.60
C GLU A 114 -7.22 -9.87 11.27
N GLY A 115 -6.91 -8.61 11.64
CA GLY A 115 -7.76 -7.47 11.32
C GLY A 115 -7.99 -7.30 9.81
N ILE A 116 -6.96 -7.43 9.00
CA ILE A 116 -7.06 -7.36 7.53
C ILE A 116 -7.88 -8.54 6.98
N GLN A 117 -7.75 -9.75 7.52
CA GLN A 117 -8.54 -10.91 7.11
C GLN A 117 -10.04 -10.70 7.40
N VAL A 118 -10.37 -10.09 8.54
CA VAL A 118 -11.75 -9.70 8.85
C VAL A 118 -12.27 -8.71 7.80
N LEU A 119 -11.47 -7.73 7.40
CA LEU A 119 -11.86 -6.74 6.38
C LEU A 119 -12.05 -7.37 4.99
N PHE A 120 -11.18 -8.29 4.58
CA PHE A 120 -11.35 -9.00 3.30
C PHE A 120 -12.69 -9.75 3.27
N ARG A 121 -12.99 -10.51 4.32
CA ARG A 121 -14.27 -11.24 4.43
C ARG A 121 -15.47 -10.29 4.44
N ALA A 122 -15.45 -9.26 5.25
CA ALA A 122 -16.53 -8.27 5.36
C ALA A 122 -16.76 -7.46 4.08
N ALA A 123 -15.76 -7.36 3.21
CA ALA A 123 -15.84 -6.66 1.93
C ALA A 123 -15.96 -7.61 0.73
N ASN A 124 -16.14 -8.92 0.95
CA ASN A 124 -16.19 -9.96 -0.10
C ASN A 124 -15.01 -9.87 -1.08
N VAL A 125 -13.81 -9.57 -0.57
CA VAL A 125 -12.60 -9.51 -1.41
C VAL A 125 -11.93 -10.88 -1.40
N CYS A 126 -11.86 -11.49 -2.58
CA CYS A 126 -11.15 -12.74 -2.83
C CYS A 126 -10.21 -12.61 -4.02
N GLY A 127 -9.23 -13.48 -4.09
CA GLY A 127 -8.35 -13.62 -5.25
C GLY A 127 -9.08 -14.33 -6.40
N THR A 128 -8.43 -14.38 -7.56
CA THR A 128 -8.95 -15.11 -8.74
C THR A 128 -9.08 -16.61 -8.50
N ASP A 129 -8.36 -17.14 -7.51
CA ASP A 129 -8.41 -18.51 -7.03
C ASP A 129 -9.50 -18.76 -5.95
N GLY A 130 -10.34 -17.76 -5.68
CA GLY A 130 -11.37 -17.79 -4.64
C GLY A 130 -10.85 -17.69 -3.20
N ARG A 131 -9.54 -17.63 -3.00
CA ARG A 131 -8.94 -17.56 -1.66
C ARG A 131 -8.88 -16.11 -1.14
N THR A 132 -8.93 -15.97 0.18
CA THR A 132 -8.74 -14.69 0.83
C THR A 132 -7.30 -14.19 0.60
N PRO A 133 -7.11 -12.96 0.09
CA PRO A 133 -5.78 -12.41 -0.16
C PRO A 133 -4.94 -12.30 1.11
N ARG A 134 -3.63 -12.21 0.94
CA ARG A 134 -2.68 -11.96 2.02
C ARG A 134 -2.41 -10.46 2.15
N VAL A 135 -1.91 -10.04 3.30
CA VAL A 135 -1.49 -8.64 3.51
C VAL A 135 -0.44 -8.20 2.49
N HIS A 136 0.39 -9.11 1.99
CA HIS A 136 1.41 -8.78 0.99
C HIS A 136 0.82 -8.48 -0.40
N ASP A 137 -0.36 -8.97 -0.67
CA ASP A 137 -1.01 -8.80 -1.97
C ASP A 137 -1.45 -7.34 -2.22
N PHE A 138 -1.62 -6.52 -1.17
CA PHE A 138 -1.75 -5.06 -1.33
C PHE A 138 -0.55 -4.43 -2.05
N ARG A 139 0.64 -4.88 -1.71
CA ARG A 139 1.86 -4.38 -2.34
C ARG A 139 1.99 -4.85 -3.79
N HIS A 140 1.54 -6.07 -4.09
CA HIS A 140 1.42 -6.54 -5.47
C HIS A 140 0.42 -5.67 -6.25
N SER A 141 -0.76 -5.42 -5.68
CA SER A 141 -1.79 -4.56 -6.29
C SER A 141 -1.28 -3.13 -6.53
N PHE A 142 -0.50 -2.56 -5.59
CA PHE A 142 0.14 -1.26 -5.78
C PHE A 142 1.09 -1.25 -6.98
N ALA A 143 1.96 -2.27 -7.09
CA ALA A 143 2.92 -2.36 -8.19
C ALA A 143 2.21 -2.51 -9.54
N VAL A 144 1.28 -3.47 -9.64
CA VAL A 144 0.50 -3.73 -10.86
C VAL A 144 -0.32 -2.51 -11.26
N GLY A 145 -1.02 -1.88 -10.30
CA GLY A 145 -1.81 -0.68 -10.56
C GLY A 145 -0.97 0.52 -11.00
N SER A 146 0.28 0.63 -10.54
CA SER A 146 1.21 1.67 -10.99
C SER A 146 1.64 1.44 -12.43
N LEU A 147 2.01 0.22 -12.78
CA LEU A 147 2.39 -0.17 -14.13
C LEU A 147 1.22 -0.01 -15.12
N LEU A 148 0.03 -0.46 -14.72
CA LEU A 148 -1.17 -0.36 -15.54
C LEU A 148 -1.51 1.10 -15.88
N ARG A 149 -1.47 1.99 -14.87
CA ARG A 149 -1.68 3.43 -15.11
C ARG A 149 -0.67 4.01 -16.10
N TRP A 150 0.61 3.64 -16.00
CA TRP A 150 1.62 4.10 -16.96
C TRP A 150 1.36 3.61 -18.37
N TYR A 151 0.95 2.35 -18.53
CA TYR A 151 0.54 1.84 -19.84
C TYR A 151 -0.66 2.62 -20.42
N GLN A 152 -1.69 2.84 -19.60
CA GLN A 152 -2.89 3.58 -20.01
C GLN A 152 -2.61 5.06 -20.33
N GLN A 153 -1.66 5.67 -19.65
CA GLN A 153 -1.24 7.07 -19.87
C GLN A 153 -0.21 7.22 -21.00
N GLY A 154 0.18 6.16 -21.66
CA GLY A 154 1.21 6.21 -22.70
C GLY A 154 2.62 6.49 -22.18
N ALA A 155 2.85 6.45 -20.86
CA ALA A 155 4.16 6.71 -20.28
C ALA A 155 5.18 5.61 -20.61
N ASP A 156 6.45 5.97 -20.62
CA ASP A 156 7.53 5.00 -20.77
C ASP A 156 7.68 4.16 -19.51
N VAL A 157 7.15 2.94 -19.58
CA VAL A 157 7.15 2.00 -18.45
C VAL A 157 8.57 1.54 -18.12
N GLN A 158 9.44 1.35 -19.12
CA GLN A 158 10.80 0.87 -18.91
C GLN A 158 11.63 1.91 -18.14
N SER A 159 11.57 3.17 -18.52
CA SER A 159 12.23 4.27 -17.82
C SER A 159 11.66 4.53 -16.41
N ASN A 160 10.42 4.12 -16.13
CA ASN A 160 9.79 4.30 -14.83
C ASN A 160 9.97 3.10 -13.88
N LEU A 161 10.33 1.92 -14.38
CA LEU A 161 10.58 0.73 -13.55
C LEU A 161 11.61 0.95 -12.44
N PRO A 162 12.79 1.57 -12.69
CA PRO A 162 13.76 1.87 -11.63
C PRO A 162 13.18 2.77 -10.54
N LYS A 163 12.35 3.76 -10.90
CA LYS A 163 11.69 4.66 -9.95
C LYS A 163 10.71 3.90 -9.05
N LEU A 164 9.91 2.98 -9.63
CA LEU A 164 9.03 2.12 -8.86
C LEU A 164 9.81 1.19 -7.94
N ALA A 165 10.89 0.57 -8.44
CA ALA A 165 11.76 -0.27 -7.63
C ALA A 165 12.33 0.47 -6.42
N MET A 166 12.82 1.68 -6.63
CA MET A 166 13.36 2.55 -5.57
C MET A 166 12.26 2.95 -4.58
N TYR A 167 11.10 3.41 -5.06
CA TYR A 167 9.95 3.76 -4.22
C TYR A 167 9.51 2.59 -3.34
N MET A 168 9.39 1.40 -3.91
CA MET A 168 9.06 0.19 -3.19
C MET A 168 10.19 -0.32 -2.29
N GLY A 169 11.43 0.14 -2.47
CA GLY A 169 12.62 -0.37 -1.78
C GLY A 169 12.96 -1.80 -2.19
N HIS A 170 12.88 -2.10 -3.47
CA HIS A 170 13.43 -3.33 -4.05
C HIS A 170 14.95 -3.20 -4.18
N VAL A 171 15.66 -4.28 -3.87
CA VAL A 171 17.13 -4.33 -4.00
C VAL A 171 17.53 -4.47 -5.46
N SER A 172 16.67 -5.12 -6.26
CA SER A 172 16.88 -5.35 -7.67
C SER A 172 15.65 -4.98 -8.47
N ILE A 173 15.85 -4.36 -9.63
CA ILE A 173 14.82 -4.05 -10.62
C ILE A 173 14.10 -5.34 -11.09
N VAL A 174 14.81 -6.47 -11.12
CA VAL A 174 14.24 -7.78 -11.46
C VAL A 174 13.00 -8.11 -10.61
N SER A 175 13.04 -7.75 -9.33
CA SER A 175 11.89 -7.94 -8.42
C SER A 175 10.67 -7.09 -8.83
N THR A 176 10.87 -6.00 -9.54
CA THR A 176 9.78 -5.15 -10.07
C THR A 176 9.40 -5.60 -11.48
N ALA A 177 10.36 -5.98 -12.31
CA ALA A 177 10.12 -6.50 -13.66
C ALA A 177 9.32 -7.82 -13.65
N TYR A 178 9.36 -8.57 -12.54
CA TYR A 178 8.50 -9.74 -12.33
C TYR A 178 7.03 -9.43 -12.59
N TYR A 179 6.54 -8.27 -12.21
CA TYR A 179 5.14 -7.87 -12.41
C TYR A 179 4.77 -7.72 -13.89
N LEU A 180 5.70 -7.44 -14.78
CA LEU A 180 5.45 -7.32 -16.22
C LEU A 180 5.12 -8.66 -16.89
N ARG A 181 5.62 -9.76 -16.33
CA ARG A 181 5.52 -11.08 -16.95
C ARG A 181 4.24 -11.86 -16.63
N TRP A 182 3.61 -11.58 -15.49
CA TRP A 182 2.64 -12.50 -14.90
C TRP A 182 1.23 -11.93 -14.72
N PHE A 183 0.97 -10.73 -15.21
CA PHE A 183 -0.34 -10.12 -15.04
C PHE A 183 -1.04 -9.90 -16.39
N PRO A 184 -2.14 -10.66 -16.67
CA PRO A 184 -2.89 -10.57 -17.94
C PRO A 184 -3.37 -9.15 -18.25
N GLN A 185 -3.73 -8.36 -17.23
CA GLN A 185 -4.17 -6.97 -17.41
C GLN A 185 -3.06 -6.07 -18.00
N LEU A 186 -1.80 -6.32 -17.61
CA LEU A 186 -0.65 -5.59 -18.18
C LEU A 186 -0.36 -6.05 -19.60
N ALA A 187 -0.49 -7.34 -19.89
CA ALA A 187 -0.36 -7.86 -21.23
C ALA A 187 -1.43 -7.27 -22.16
N ALA A 188 -2.69 -7.26 -21.73
CA ALA A 188 -3.78 -6.66 -22.49
C ALA A 188 -3.57 -5.15 -22.75
N ALA A 189 -3.13 -4.38 -21.74
CA ALA A 189 -2.84 -2.95 -21.91
C ALA A 189 -1.64 -2.71 -22.85
N ALA A 190 -0.63 -3.57 -22.82
CA ALA A 190 0.51 -3.50 -23.74
C ALA A 190 0.09 -3.84 -25.18
N SER A 191 -0.74 -4.88 -25.39
CA SER A 191 -1.28 -5.25 -26.70
C SER A 191 -2.14 -4.14 -27.29
N HIS A 192 -3.07 -3.58 -26.51
CA HIS A 192 -3.91 -2.47 -26.96
C HIS A 192 -3.06 -1.24 -27.38
N ARG A 193 -2.00 -0.94 -26.65
CA ARG A 193 -1.08 0.14 -27.03
C ARG A 193 -0.35 -0.17 -28.33
N LEU A 194 0.09 -1.42 -28.53
CA LEU A 194 0.72 -1.85 -29.77
C LEU A 194 -0.24 -1.72 -30.95
N GLU A 195 -1.46 -2.20 -30.80
CA GLU A 195 -2.51 -2.07 -31.83
C GLU A 195 -2.81 -0.62 -32.17
N THR A 196 -2.93 0.26 -31.16
CA THR A 196 -3.19 1.69 -31.37
C THR A 196 -2.06 2.39 -32.14
N HIS A 197 -0.79 2.00 -31.91
CA HIS A 197 0.35 2.66 -32.56
C HIS A 197 0.78 2.02 -33.86
N PHE A 198 0.58 0.72 -34.02
CA PHE A 198 1.09 -0.07 -35.15
C PHE A 198 0.01 -0.84 -35.93
N GLY A 199 -1.25 -0.81 -35.47
CA GLY A 199 -2.33 -1.57 -36.11
C GLY A 199 -2.51 -1.23 -37.60
N HIS A 200 -2.30 0.03 -37.98
CA HIS A 200 -2.36 0.48 -39.39
C HIS A 200 -1.27 -0.16 -40.25
N LEU A 201 -0.13 -0.56 -39.68
CA LEU A 201 0.95 -1.25 -40.40
C LEU A 201 0.63 -2.74 -40.63
N ILE A 202 -0.22 -3.33 -39.77
CA ILE A 202 -0.59 -4.75 -39.82
C ILE A 202 -1.78 -4.94 -40.73
N THR A 203 -2.71 -3.98 -40.77
CA THR A 203 -3.95 -4.03 -41.62
C THR A 203 -3.77 -3.45 -43.00
N GLY A 204 -2.67 -2.72 -43.26
CA GLY A 204 -2.40 -2.09 -44.55
C GLY A 204 -1.70 -2.97 -45.60
N GLY A 205 -1.58 -4.27 -45.39
CA GLY A 205 -0.90 -5.23 -46.30
C GLY A 205 -1.82 -6.05 -47.23
N ALA A 206 -3.06 -5.62 -47.39
CA ALA A 206 -3.99 -6.27 -48.34
C ALA A 206 -4.53 -5.21 -49.31
N ALA A 207 -3.74 -4.88 -50.32
CA ALA A 207 -4.16 -4.23 -51.59
C ALA A 207 -3.37 -4.84 -52.74
#